data_76c28ef702fdb85ebbb977ae3aa17aa3
#
_entry.id   76c28ef702fdb85ebbb977ae3aa17aa3
#
_cell.length_a   1.000
_cell.length_b   1.000
_cell.length_c   1.000
_cell.angle_alpha   90.00
_cell.angle_beta   90.00
_cell.angle_gamma   90.00
#
_symmetry.space_group_name_H-M   'P 1'
#
loop_
_entity.id
_entity.type
_entity.pdbx_description
1 polymer ?
#
loop_
_entity_poly.entity_id
_entity_poly.type
_entity_poly.pdbx_seq_one_letter_code
_entity_poly.pdbx_strand_id
1 'polypeptide(L)'
;MGVIDRILGFYEDIREFNSSNIKDFRGRFKSWIKMGMLAGRIFYLKDMWARDVAALTFASFMALIPFMAMMFVIARGFGYASLLESWLSTTFEAQPVVAQTIVNFVHNYIENTQSNYIIGTGIVMFLYTIVSLMQKIELTFDDIWHTGERSWKQIVTEYPTILFGLGLLILFASSINVWTVNMVDNVDRIADIGDTIPSFILHLAAFVPMFLFFVFCYYVIPNTYIRVRSTMVPSFLAGVCMTALQYGYIYLQVFLSSYNVIYGSLAAIPLFLLWLQISWAIVVFGALLCHTNQNIHYYDGDLQYDHLKLVQRIKVCGVVMHLVCRRFNQGEQAYTPKEIHDLTKIPQQIINQSVKELLCARLLVEIRNGKKSSFEESVVLHPIEKIEHLTYGVMIERLFGYGEDISSLAALESDMAMWKDIDIVNAEFIEKGKQIAFC
;
A
#
# COMPACT_ATOMS: atom_id res chain seq x y z
N MET A 1 33.01 20.72 11.72
CA MET A 1 31.65 20.15 11.58
C MET A 1 31.64 19.36 10.28
N GLY A 2 31.68 18.05 10.36
CA GLY A 2 31.79 17.15 9.20
C GLY A 2 30.50 17.12 8.38
N VAL A 3 30.57 16.65 7.14
CA VAL A 3 29.40 16.44 6.26
C VAL A 3 28.37 15.55 6.96
N ILE A 4 28.85 14.57 7.75
CA ILE A 4 28.01 13.64 8.53
C ILE A 4 27.20 14.38 9.59
N ASP A 5 27.81 15.34 10.33
CA ASP A 5 27.11 16.12 11.36
C ASP A 5 26.01 17.00 10.76
N ARG A 6 26.23 17.54 9.54
CA ARG A 6 25.19 18.29 8.81
C ARG A 6 24.04 17.41 8.35
N ILE A 7 24.34 16.19 7.90
CA ILE A 7 23.31 15.23 7.47
C ILE A 7 22.48 14.75 8.68
N LEU A 8 23.15 14.45 9.81
CA LEU A 8 22.48 14.06 11.04
C LEU A 8 21.61 15.20 11.60
N GLY A 9 22.15 16.43 11.67
CA GLY A 9 21.37 17.58 12.11
C GLY A 9 20.19 17.91 11.20
N PHE A 10 20.32 17.73 9.88
CA PHE A 10 19.21 17.88 8.93
C PHE A 10 18.16 16.75 9.12
N TYR A 11 18.60 15.52 9.37
CA TYR A 11 17.72 14.40 9.67
C TYR A 11 16.92 14.64 10.96
N GLU A 12 17.56 15.10 12.03
CA GLU A 12 16.89 15.44 13.29
C GLU A 12 15.90 16.58 13.13
N ASP A 13 16.27 17.66 12.41
CA ASP A 13 15.38 18.80 12.12
C ASP A 13 14.11 18.39 11.33
N ILE A 14 14.26 17.46 10.40
CA ILE A 14 13.10 16.93 9.65
C ILE A 14 12.27 15.98 10.52
N ARG A 15 12.92 15.16 11.33
CA ARG A 15 12.28 14.21 12.23
C ARG A 15 11.39 14.91 13.26
N GLU A 16 11.88 15.99 13.86
CA GLU A 16 11.15 16.79 14.87
C GLU A 16 10.14 17.76 14.26
N PHE A 17 10.17 17.95 12.93
CA PHE A 17 9.29 18.90 12.26
C PHE A 17 7.82 18.52 12.42
N ASN A 18 7.04 19.44 13.02
CA ASN A 18 5.59 19.29 13.18
C ASN A 18 4.86 19.75 11.93
N SER A 19 4.13 18.84 11.28
CA SER A 19 3.41 19.09 10.03
C SER A 19 2.06 19.80 10.20
N SER A 20 1.62 20.07 11.44
CA SER A 20 0.30 20.64 11.70
C SER A 20 0.18 22.15 11.37
N ASN A 21 1.28 22.86 11.18
CA ASN A 21 1.27 24.33 11.01
C ASN A 21 2.07 24.80 9.78
N ILE A 22 1.79 24.20 8.60
CA ILE A 22 2.51 24.53 7.37
C ILE A 22 1.88 25.72 6.66
N LYS A 23 2.46 26.91 6.81
CA LYS A 23 2.09 28.13 6.04
C LYS A 23 3.08 28.43 4.91
N ASP A 24 4.33 27.99 5.00
CA ASP A 24 5.42 28.32 4.10
C ASP A 24 5.77 27.19 3.10
N PHE A 25 6.31 27.60 1.93
CA PHE A 25 6.82 26.66 0.92
C PHE A 25 7.93 25.76 1.47
N ARG A 26 8.82 26.30 2.31
CA ARG A 26 9.89 25.51 2.98
C ARG A 26 9.32 24.46 3.92
N GLY A 27 8.24 24.77 4.63
CA GLY A 27 7.54 23.82 5.48
C GLY A 27 6.92 22.67 4.67
N ARG A 28 6.31 22.97 3.51
CA ARG A 28 5.77 21.94 2.60
C ARG A 28 6.86 21.01 2.07
N PHE A 29 7.99 21.55 1.69
CA PHE A 29 9.12 20.76 1.22
C PHE A 29 9.69 19.83 2.31
N LYS A 30 9.87 20.35 3.54
CA LYS A 30 10.26 19.52 4.71
C LYS A 30 9.25 18.39 4.99
N SER A 31 7.96 18.71 4.90
CA SER A 31 6.88 17.72 5.06
C SER A 31 6.96 16.60 4.01
N TRP A 32 7.26 16.92 2.75
CA TRP A 32 7.44 15.91 1.70
C TRP A 32 8.65 15.03 1.93
N ILE A 33 9.78 15.59 2.39
CA ILE A 33 10.96 14.80 2.75
C ILE A 33 10.64 13.89 3.94
N LYS A 34 9.97 14.41 4.97
CA LYS A 34 9.52 13.60 6.12
C LYS A 34 8.62 12.45 5.68
N MET A 35 7.66 12.71 4.80
CA MET A 35 6.80 11.70 4.20
C MET A 35 7.62 10.60 3.48
N GLY A 36 8.59 11.00 2.65
CA GLY A 36 9.46 10.07 1.94
C GLY A 36 10.31 9.21 2.89
N MET A 37 10.87 9.83 3.94
CA MET A 37 11.66 9.10 4.94
C MET A 37 10.81 8.12 5.76
N LEU A 38 9.61 8.52 6.18
CA LEU A 38 8.67 7.65 6.89
C LEU A 38 8.24 6.47 6.01
N ALA A 39 7.85 6.74 4.77
CA ALA A 39 7.48 5.69 3.83
C ALA A 39 8.66 4.72 3.57
N GLY A 40 9.87 5.24 3.37
CA GLY A 40 11.07 4.43 3.19
C GLY A 40 11.38 3.56 4.41
N ARG A 41 11.23 4.12 5.62
CA ARG A 41 11.40 3.37 6.88
C ARG A 41 10.38 2.25 7.01
N ILE A 42 9.09 2.52 6.76
CA ILE A 42 8.02 1.50 6.84
C ILE A 42 8.26 0.42 5.79
N PHE A 43 8.61 0.81 4.55
CA PHE A 43 8.91 -0.12 3.46
C PHE A 43 10.03 -1.10 3.82
N TYR A 44 11.09 -0.59 4.47
CA TYR A 44 12.22 -1.40 4.92
C TYR A 44 11.88 -2.27 6.14
N LEU A 45 11.25 -1.69 7.18
CA LEU A 45 10.94 -2.41 8.42
C LEU A 45 9.90 -3.53 8.24
N LYS A 46 8.93 -3.35 7.33
CA LYS A 46 7.95 -4.39 6.98
C LYS A 46 8.48 -5.38 5.95
N ASP A 47 9.72 -5.23 5.50
CA ASP A 47 10.35 -6.05 4.44
C ASP A 47 9.46 -6.21 3.19
N MET A 48 8.81 -5.10 2.79
CA MET A 48 7.84 -5.11 1.69
C MET A 48 8.46 -5.48 0.35
N TRP A 49 9.78 -5.26 0.20
CA TRP A 49 10.50 -5.68 -1.00
C TRP A 49 10.50 -7.20 -1.18
N ALA A 50 10.86 -7.95 -0.14
CA ALA A 50 10.97 -9.40 -0.23
C ALA A 50 9.59 -10.08 -0.15
N ARG A 51 8.66 -9.52 0.63
CA ARG A 51 7.34 -10.09 0.84
C ARG A 51 6.35 -9.70 -0.26
N ASP A 52 6.03 -8.42 -0.37
CA ASP A 52 4.91 -7.95 -1.21
C ASP A 52 5.32 -7.77 -2.67
N VAL A 53 6.45 -7.07 -2.91
CA VAL A 53 6.93 -6.79 -4.26
C VAL A 53 7.30 -8.09 -4.98
N ALA A 54 8.00 -9.02 -4.31
CA ALA A 54 8.36 -10.30 -4.91
C ALA A 54 7.12 -11.17 -5.19
N ALA A 55 6.14 -11.20 -4.27
CA ALA A 55 4.89 -11.94 -4.45
C ALA A 55 4.06 -11.39 -5.62
N LEU A 56 3.95 -10.06 -5.76
CA LEU A 56 3.26 -9.43 -6.88
C LEU A 56 3.99 -9.66 -8.20
N THR A 57 5.31 -9.58 -8.21
CA THR A 57 6.15 -9.88 -9.38
C THR A 57 5.91 -11.29 -9.88
N PHE A 58 5.99 -12.28 -8.98
CA PHE A 58 5.76 -13.68 -9.32
C PHE A 58 4.32 -13.93 -9.81
N ALA A 59 3.33 -13.36 -9.12
CA ALA A 59 1.94 -13.50 -9.51
C ALA A 59 1.66 -12.89 -10.89
N SER A 60 2.21 -11.71 -11.18
CA SER A 60 2.08 -11.06 -12.48
C SER A 60 2.75 -11.85 -13.59
N PHE A 61 3.94 -12.38 -13.32
CA PHE A 61 4.65 -13.24 -14.29
C PHE A 61 3.87 -14.51 -14.61
N MET A 62 3.30 -15.18 -13.60
CA MET A 62 2.45 -16.35 -13.81
C MET A 62 1.14 -16.01 -14.52
N ALA A 63 0.57 -14.84 -14.28
CA ALA A 63 -0.63 -14.37 -14.94
C ALA A 63 -0.42 -14.04 -16.43
N LEU A 64 0.81 -13.75 -16.84
CA LEU A 64 1.12 -13.37 -18.21
C LEU A 64 0.79 -14.51 -19.21
N ILE A 65 1.05 -15.76 -18.84
CA ILE A 65 0.84 -16.93 -19.71
C ILE A 65 -0.64 -17.09 -20.10
N PRO A 66 -1.60 -17.26 -19.15
CA PRO A 66 -3.01 -17.39 -19.50
C PRO A 66 -3.58 -16.09 -20.09
N PHE A 67 -3.07 -14.92 -19.71
CA PHE A 67 -3.46 -13.65 -20.32
C PHE A 67 -3.10 -13.59 -21.80
N MET A 68 -1.85 -13.92 -22.16
CA MET A 68 -1.42 -13.94 -23.56
C MET A 68 -2.20 -14.98 -24.38
N ALA A 69 -2.39 -16.17 -23.84
CA ALA A 69 -3.20 -17.21 -24.51
C ALA A 69 -4.62 -16.70 -24.81
N MET A 70 -5.26 -16.00 -23.84
CA MET A 70 -6.61 -15.49 -24.00
C MET A 70 -6.66 -14.32 -25.01
N MET A 71 -5.68 -13.43 -24.99
CA MET A 71 -5.54 -12.35 -25.98
C MET A 71 -5.51 -12.90 -27.41
N PHE A 72 -4.76 -13.98 -27.64
CA PHE A 72 -4.70 -14.62 -28.96
C PHE A 72 -6.01 -15.31 -29.35
N VAL A 73 -6.68 -15.98 -28.43
CA VAL A 73 -8.01 -16.59 -28.69
C VAL A 73 -9.01 -15.51 -29.12
N ILE A 74 -9.03 -14.38 -28.40
CA ILE A 74 -9.91 -13.25 -28.72
C ILE A 74 -9.53 -12.65 -30.08
N ALA A 75 -8.25 -12.34 -30.31
CA ALA A 75 -7.77 -11.76 -31.56
C ALA A 75 -8.10 -12.65 -32.78
N ARG A 76 -7.96 -13.96 -32.63
CA ARG A 76 -8.35 -14.93 -33.69
C ARG A 76 -9.85 -14.93 -33.91
N GLY A 77 -10.67 -14.89 -32.85
CA GLY A 77 -12.13 -14.85 -32.98
C GLY A 77 -12.64 -13.63 -33.73
N PHE A 78 -11.95 -12.50 -33.66
CA PHE A 78 -12.24 -11.27 -34.38
C PHE A 78 -11.48 -11.12 -35.71
N GLY A 79 -10.65 -12.09 -36.10
CA GLY A 79 -9.85 -12.04 -37.33
C GLY A 79 -8.59 -11.16 -37.23
N TYR A 80 -8.19 -10.74 -36.05
CA TYR A 80 -7.03 -9.85 -35.80
C TYR A 80 -5.74 -10.61 -35.43
N ALA A 81 -5.67 -11.91 -35.61
CA ALA A 81 -4.49 -12.70 -35.22
C ALA A 81 -3.19 -12.19 -35.89
N SER A 82 -3.22 -11.90 -37.20
CA SER A 82 -2.07 -11.37 -37.93
C SER A 82 -1.62 -9.97 -37.45
N LEU A 83 -2.56 -9.13 -37.00
CA LEU A 83 -2.24 -7.82 -36.41
C LEU A 83 -1.56 -7.97 -35.08
N LEU A 84 -1.99 -8.92 -34.25
CA LEU A 84 -1.37 -9.20 -32.95
C LEU A 84 0.04 -9.77 -33.10
N GLU A 85 0.25 -10.68 -34.07
CA GLU A 85 1.57 -11.22 -34.42
C GLU A 85 2.53 -10.14 -34.91
N SER A 86 2.05 -9.27 -35.78
CA SER A 86 2.81 -8.13 -36.29
C SER A 86 3.14 -7.14 -35.18
N TRP A 87 2.20 -6.85 -34.26
CA TRP A 87 2.42 -5.99 -33.12
C TRP A 87 3.46 -6.59 -32.14
N LEU A 88 3.37 -7.90 -31.87
CA LEU A 88 4.37 -8.59 -31.04
C LEU A 88 5.76 -8.54 -31.66
N SER A 89 5.89 -8.83 -32.95
CA SER A 89 7.18 -8.80 -33.64
C SER A 89 7.78 -7.40 -33.65
N THR A 90 6.98 -6.35 -33.78
CA THR A 90 7.42 -4.96 -33.73
C THR A 90 7.79 -4.54 -32.29
N THR A 91 6.98 -4.93 -31.29
CA THR A 91 7.22 -4.59 -29.88
C THR A 91 8.49 -5.26 -29.32
N PHE A 92 8.76 -6.50 -29.77
CA PHE A 92 9.95 -7.27 -29.38
C PHE A 92 11.02 -7.29 -30.49
N GLU A 93 11.10 -6.25 -31.32
CA GLU A 93 12.08 -6.15 -32.42
C GLU A 93 13.52 -6.33 -31.91
N ALA A 94 13.83 -5.83 -30.72
CA ALA A 94 15.13 -6.03 -30.07
C ALA A 94 15.36 -7.48 -29.58
N GLN A 95 14.32 -8.32 -29.55
CA GLN A 95 14.37 -9.71 -29.07
C GLN A 95 13.52 -10.64 -29.95
N PRO A 96 13.89 -10.86 -31.21
CA PRO A 96 13.08 -11.62 -32.16
C PRO A 96 12.83 -13.07 -31.74
N VAL A 97 13.75 -13.68 -31.00
CA VAL A 97 13.63 -15.04 -30.47
C VAL A 97 12.49 -15.13 -29.42
N VAL A 98 12.34 -14.10 -28.57
CA VAL A 98 11.25 -14.04 -27.57
C VAL A 98 9.91 -13.87 -28.27
N ALA A 99 9.80 -12.94 -29.23
CA ALA A 99 8.60 -12.76 -30.02
C ALA A 99 8.18 -14.06 -30.70
N GLN A 100 9.11 -14.74 -31.36
CA GLN A 100 8.88 -15.98 -32.10
C GLN A 100 8.53 -17.15 -31.14
N THR A 101 9.14 -17.21 -29.97
CA THR A 101 8.81 -18.19 -28.94
C THR A 101 7.38 -18.01 -28.43
N ILE A 102 6.95 -16.78 -28.18
CA ILE A 102 5.58 -16.46 -27.77
C ILE A 102 4.60 -16.83 -28.88
N VAL A 103 4.87 -16.42 -30.10
CA VAL A 103 4.02 -16.74 -31.27
C VAL A 103 3.90 -18.24 -31.47
N ASN A 104 5.01 -18.98 -31.44
CA ASN A 104 5.03 -20.45 -31.59
C ASN A 104 4.30 -21.15 -30.44
N PHE A 105 4.49 -20.68 -29.20
CA PHE A 105 3.77 -21.22 -28.04
C PHE A 105 2.25 -21.08 -28.23
N VAL A 106 1.83 -19.93 -28.68
CA VAL A 106 0.42 -19.61 -28.92
C VAL A 106 -0.13 -20.40 -30.09
N HIS A 107 0.59 -20.48 -31.22
CA HIS A 107 0.19 -21.34 -32.36
C HIS A 107 0.02 -22.79 -31.94
N ASN A 108 0.99 -23.36 -31.26
CA ASN A 108 0.92 -24.72 -30.73
C ASN A 108 -0.27 -24.91 -29.75
N TYR A 109 -0.52 -23.93 -28.89
CA TYR A 109 -1.67 -23.95 -27.99
C TYR A 109 -3.00 -23.94 -28.78
N ILE A 110 -3.12 -23.10 -29.78
CA ILE A 110 -4.35 -22.94 -30.59
C ILE A 110 -4.58 -24.14 -31.55
N GLU A 111 -3.55 -24.62 -32.23
CA GLU A 111 -3.65 -25.77 -33.16
C GLU A 111 -3.99 -27.09 -32.44
N ASN A 112 -3.41 -27.28 -31.26
CA ASN A 112 -3.74 -28.42 -30.43
C ASN A 112 -5.08 -28.30 -29.69
N THR A 113 -5.73 -27.14 -29.76
CA THR A 113 -6.96 -26.80 -29.01
C THR A 113 -8.20 -26.89 -29.91
N GLN A 114 -8.35 -27.97 -30.68
CA GLN A 114 -9.56 -28.20 -31.48
C GLN A 114 -10.80 -28.60 -30.65
N SER A 115 -10.65 -28.82 -29.36
CA SER A 115 -11.73 -29.20 -28.46
C SER A 115 -12.31 -27.98 -27.73
N ASN A 116 -13.63 -27.76 -27.84
CA ASN A 116 -14.36 -26.73 -27.10
C ASN A 116 -14.14 -26.79 -25.57
N TYR A 117 -13.79 -27.96 -25.04
CA TYR A 117 -13.46 -28.14 -23.62
C TYR A 117 -12.17 -27.41 -23.20
N ILE A 118 -11.16 -27.36 -24.08
CA ILE A 118 -9.86 -26.72 -23.79
C ILE A 118 -10.02 -25.19 -23.79
N ILE A 119 -10.85 -24.65 -24.70
CA ILE A 119 -11.17 -23.21 -24.70
C ILE A 119 -11.91 -22.83 -23.42
N GLY A 120 -12.90 -23.63 -23.00
CA GLY A 120 -13.63 -23.40 -21.75
C GLY A 120 -12.72 -23.43 -20.52
N THR A 121 -11.83 -24.41 -20.42
CA THR A 121 -10.87 -24.52 -19.33
C THR A 121 -9.90 -23.34 -19.32
N GLY A 122 -9.43 -22.89 -20.51
CA GLY A 122 -8.56 -21.73 -20.67
C GLY A 122 -9.21 -20.43 -20.16
N ILE A 123 -10.50 -20.21 -20.44
CA ILE A 123 -11.27 -19.06 -19.94
C ILE A 123 -11.37 -19.10 -18.41
N VAL A 124 -11.71 -20.25 -17.83
CA VAL A 124 -11.82 -20.40 -16.37
C VAL A 124 -10.47 -20.13 -15.70
N MET A 125 -9.38 -20.70 -16.25
CA MET A 125 -8.03 -20.49 -15.73
C MET A 125 -7.60 -19.03 -15.83
N PHE A 126 -7.93 -18.36 -16.94
CA PHE A 126 -7.66 -16.94 -17.12
C PHE A 126 -8.42 -16.08 -16.08
N LEU A 127 -9.71 -16.30 -15.92
CA LEU A 127 -10.52 -15.56 -14.94
C LEU A 127 -10.01 -15.80 -13.51
N TYR A 128 -9.70 -17.05 -13.17
CA TYR A 128 -9.10 -17.37 -11.86
C TYR A 128 -7.78 -16.62 -11.65
N THR A 129 -6.93 -16.56 -12.64
CA THR A 129 -5.62 -15.93 -12.54
C THR A 129 -5.74 -14.41 -12.37
N ILE A 130 -6.67 -13.75 -13.11
CA ILE A 130 -6.93 -12.31 -12.95
C ILE A 130 -7.47 -12.01 -11.54
N VAL A 131 -8.45 -12.78 -11.08
CA VAL A 131 -9.02 -12.59 -9.74
C VAL A 131 -7.94 -12.81 -8.67
N SER A 132 -7.12 -13.85 -8.80
CA SER A 132 -6.02 -14.14 -7.88
C SER A 132 -4.97 -13.03 -7.85
N LEU A 133 -4.60 -12.48 -9.00
CA LEU A 133 -3.68 -11.34 -9.08
C LEU A 133 -4.29 -10.10 -8.41
N MET A 134 -5.55 -9.80 -8.70
CA MET A 134 -6.25 -8.66 -8.11
C MET A 134 -6.36 -8.77 -6.58
N GLN A 135 -6.64 -9.97 -6.06
CA GLN A 135 -6.63 -10.24 -4.62
C GLN A 135 -5.26 -9.99 -3.98
N LYS A 136 -4.17 -10.39 -4.64
CA LYS A 136 -2.82 -10.13 -4.12
C LYS A 136 -2.48 -8.65 -4.08
N ILE A 137 -2.90 -7.90 -5.11
CA ILE A 137 -2.77 -6.44 -5.15
C ILE A 137 -3.56 -5.84 -3.98
N GLU A 138 -4.81 -6.25 -3.81
CA GLU A 138 -5.67 -5.78 -2.73
C GLU A 138 -5.06 -6.06 -1.35
N LEU A 139 -4.63 -7.29 -1.07
CA LEU A 139 -4.00 -7.66 0.21
C LEU A 139 -2.78 -6.79 0.53
N THR A 140 -1.96 -6.48 -0.47
CA THR A 140 -0.83 -5.57 -0.29
C THR A 140 -1.29 -4.16 0.07
N PHE A 141 -2.35 -3.68 -0.57
CA PHE A 141 -2.91 -2.36 -0.28
C PHE A 141 -3.61 -2.36 1.09
N ASP A 142 -4.35 -3.40 1.42
CA ASP A 142 -5.03 -3.54 2.72
C ASP A 142 -4.02 -3.57 3.89
N ASP A 143 -2.84 -4.21 3.71
CA ASP A 143 -1.75 -4.15 4.71
C ASP A 143 -1.19 -2.72 4.88
N ILE A 144 -1.14 -1.92 3.80
CA ILE A 144 -0.70 -0.53 3.87
C ILE A 144 -1.73 0.36 4.58
N TRP A 145 -3.02 0.21 4.24
CA TRP A 145 -4.11 1.03 4.80
C TRP A 145 -4.74 0.45 6.06
N HIS A 146 -4.30 -0.75 6.50
CA HIS A 146 -4.86 -1.47 7.65
C HIS A 146 -6.37 -1.68 7.52
N THR A 147 -6.84 -2.00 6.32
CA THR A 147 -8.24 -2.27 6.00
C THR A 147 -8.54 -3.77 6.05
N GLY A 148 -9.81 -4.12 6.15
CA GLY A 148 -10.22 -5.52 6.09
C GLY A 148 -10.50 -5.97 4.65
N GLU A 149 -10.37 -7.27 4.43
CA GLU A 149 -10.62 -7.91 3.14
C GLU A 149 -12.05 -7.67 2.65
N ARG A 150 -12.21 -7.54 1.32
CA ARG A 150 -13.53 -7.45 0.69
C ARG A 150 -14.31 -8.74 0.83
N SER A 151 -15.61 -8.62 1.06
CA SER A 151 -16.51 -9.77 1.01
C SER A 151 -16.66 -10.30 -0.42
N TRP A 152 -17.03 -11.57 -0.59
CA TRP A 152 -17.25 -12.18 -1.90
C TRP A 152 -18.22 -11.39 -2.79
N LYS A 153 -19.24 -10.77 -2.21
CA LYS A 153 -20.19 -9.93 -2.95
C LYS A 153 -19.52 -8.67 -3.52
N GLN A 154 -18.63 -8.06 -2.75
CA GLN A 154 -17.85 -6.90 -3.18
C GLN A 154 -16.83 -7.28 -4.27
N ILE A 155 -16.16 -8.42 -4.13
CA ILE A 155 -15.23 -8.92 -5.15
C ILE A 155 -15.93 -9.04 -6.51
N VAL A 156 -17.09 -9.68 -6.56
CA VAL A 156 -17.83 -9.92 -7.80
C VAL A 156 -18.34 -8.61 -8.43
N THR A 157 -18.63 -7.57 -7.65
CA THR A 157 -19.14 -6.29 -8.16
C THR A 157 -18.04 -5.27 -8.44
N GLU A 158 -17.02 -5.20 -7.60
CA GLU A 158 -16.01 -4.14 -7.66
C GLU A 158 -14.83 -4.49 -8.58
N TYR A 159 -14.37 -5.75 -8.60
CA TYR A 159 -13.25 -6.13 -9.49
C TYR A 159 -13.55 -5.92 -10.98
N PRO A 160 -14.71 -6.33 -11.52
CA PRO A 160 -15.04 -6.01 -12.90
C PRO A 160 -15.07 -4.51 -13.17
N THR A 161 -15.56 -3.71 -12.21
CA THR A 161 -15.60 -2.25 -12.33
C THR A 161 -14.21 -1.64 -12.37
N ILE A 162 -13.30 -2.10 -11.50
CA ILE A 162 -11.90 -1.66 -11.46
C ILE A 162 -11.18 -2.06 -12.76
N LEU A 163 -11.34 -3.30 -13.20
CA LEU A 163 -10.73 -3.80 -14.44
C LEU A 163 -11.26 -3.05 -15.67
N PHE A 164 -12.55 -2.76 -15.71
CA PHE A 164 -13.15 -1.94 -16.79
C PHE A 164 -12.59 -0.52 -16.79
N GLY A 165 -12.47 0.10 -15.59
CA GLY A 165 -11.86 1.42 -15.44
C GLY A 165 -10.40 1.45 -15.90
N LEU A 166 -9.61 0.43 -15.55
CA LEU A 166 -8.23 0.27 -16.05
C LEU A 166 -8.19 0.10 -17.57
N GLY A 167 -9.10 -0.69 -18.15
CA GLY A 167 -9.24 -0.86 -19.60
C GLY A 167 -9.53 0.47 -20.30
N LEU A 168 -10.44 1.27 -19.79
CA LEU A 168 -10.74 2.60 -20.31
C LEU A 168 -9.53 3.54 -20.24
N LEU A 169 -8.75 3.49 -19.14
CA LEU A 169 -7.52 4.28 -19.03
C LEU A 169 -6.47 3.87 -20.06
N ILE A 170 -6.33 2.58 -20.35
CA ILE A 170 -5.42 2.08 -21.39
C ILE A 170 -5.85 2.58 -22.77
N LEU A 171 -7.15 2.53 -23.07
CA LEU A 171 -7.70 3.05 -24.34
C LEU A 171 -7.46 4.57 -24.45
N PHE A 172 -7.67 5.31 -23.36
CA PHE A 172 -7.40 6.75 -23.31
C PHE A 172 -5.91 7.05 -23.50
N ALA A 173 -5.02 6.30 -22.86
CA ALA A 173 -3.58 6.41 -23.02
C ALA A 173 -3.15 6.15 -24.46
N SER A 174 -3.70 5.10 -25.10
CA SER A 174 -3.43 4.78 -26.49
C SER A 174 -3.90 5.89 -27.43
N SER A 175 -5.07 6.46 -27.17
CA SER A 175 -5.62 7.58 -27.95
C SER A 175 -4.74 8.84 -27.86
N ILE A 176 -4.22 9.16 -26.66
CA ILE A 176 -3.28 10.28 -26.49
C ILE A 176 -1.97 10.02 -27.24
N ASN A 177 -1.43 8.80 -27.18
CA ASN A 177 -0.21 8.47 -27.92
C ASN A 177 -0.39 8.63 -29.43
N VAL A 178 -1.49 8.11 -30.00
CA VAL A 178 -1.81 8.30 -31.43
C VAL A 178 -1.95 9.78 -31.76
N TRP A 179 -2.63 10.54 -30.92
CA TRP A 179 -2.79 11.98 -31.12
C TRP A 179 -1.45 12.74 -31.06
N THR A 180 -0.57 12.40 -30.11
CA THR A 180 0.77 13.01 -30.00
C THR A 180 1.64 12.71 -31.19
N VAL A 181 1.68 11.45 -31.70
CA VAL A 181 2.43 11.07 -32.89
C VAL A 181 1.93 11.86 -34.13
N ASN A 182 0.62 11.91 -34.34
CA ASN A 182 0.04 12.67 -35.44
C ASN A 182 0.32 14.18 -35.36
N MET A 183 0.41 14.72 -34.14
CA MET A 183 0.78 16.13 -33.93
C MET A 183 2.26 16.38 -34.22
N VAL A 184 3.17 15.47 -33.85
CA VAL A 184 4.60 15.57 -34.21
C VAL A 184 4.77 15.62 -35.71
N ASP A 185 4.16 14.68 -36.45
CA ASP A 185 4.24 14.62 -37.91
C ASP A 185 3.69 15.89 -38.62
N ASN A 186 2.71 16.55 -38.00
CA ASN A 186 2.15 17.80 -38.51
C ASN A 186 2.99 19.02 -38.13
N VAL A 187 3.61 19.03 -36.96
CA VAL A 187 4.47 20.12 -36.47
C VAL A 187 5.79 20.18 -37.24
N ASP A 188 6.40 19.03 -37.55
CA ASP A 188 7.58 18.94 -38.42
C ASP A 188 7.37 19.50 -39.79
N ARG A 189 6.09 19.54 -40.27
CA ARG A 189 5.71 20.17 -41.56
C ARG A 189 5.48 21.69 -41.46
N ILE A 190 5.28 22.25 -40.27
CA ILE A 190 4.86 23.65 -40.09
C ILE A 190 5.96 24.49 -39.39
N ALA A 191 6.92 23.86 -38.69
CA ALA A 191 7.80 24.56 -37.78
C ALA A 191 9.14 24.95 -38.41
N ASP A 192 9.15 26.20 -38.91
CA ASP A 192 10.36 27.04 -38.92
C ASP A 192 10.51 27.86 -37.62
N ILE A 193 9.74 27.57 -36.56
CA ILE A 193 9.66 28.37 -35.34
C ILE A 193 9.93 27.49 -34.10
N GLY A 194 11.18 27.44 -33.65
CA GLY A 194 11.58 27.15 -32.27
C GLY A 194 11.23 25.74 -31.74
N ASP A 195 12.10 24.79 -31.94
CA ASP A 195 11.99 23.35 -31.65
C ASP A 195 11.65 22.95 -30.19
N THR A 196 11.73 23.86 -29.22
CA THR A 196 11.75 23.46 -27.78
C THR A 196 10.36 23.38 -27.14
N ILE A 197 9.43 24.27 -27.50
CA ILE A 197 8.11 24.36 -26.85
C ILE A 197 7.16 23.21 -27.31
N PRO A 198 7.06 22.88 -28.60
CA PRO A 198 6.23 21.77 -29.04
C PRO A 198 6.64 20.42 -28.46
N SER A 199 7.94 20.11 -28.41
CA SER A 199 8.44 18.86 -27.85
C SER A 199 8.15 18.70 -26.36
N PHE A 200 8.28 19.74 -25.57
CA PHE A 200 7.94 19.71 -24.14
C PHE A 200 6.45 19.43 -23.90
N ILE A 201 5.57 20.04 -24.65
CA ILE A 201 4.11 19.84 -24.53
C ILE A 201 3.75 18.38 -24.89
N LEU A 202 4.38 17.82 -25.93
CA LEU A 202 4.18 16.44 -26.34
C LEU A 202 4.64 15.43 -25.28
N HIS A 203 5.81 15.65 -24.68
CA HIS A 203 6.28 14.82 -23.57
C HIS A 203 5.38 14.92 -22.34
N LEU A 204 4.88 16.13 -22.04
CA LEU A 204 3.92 16.33 -20.96
C LEU A 204 2.59 15.61 -21.24
N ALA A 205 2.09 15.67 -22.48
CA ALA A 205 0.88 14.96 -22.88
C ALA A 205 1.03 13.44 -22.77
N ALA A 206 2.18 12.90 -23.16
CA ALA A 206 2.49 11.47 -23.01
C ALA A 206 2.60 11.03 -21.52
N PHE A 207 2.97 11.93 -20.60
CA PHE A 207 3.05 11.65 -19.19
C PHE A 207 1.67 11.60 -18.48
N VAL A 208 0.68 12.36 -18.99
CA VAL A 208 -0.66 12.47 -18.37
C VAL A 208 -1.35 11.11 -18.16
N PRO A 209 -1.38 10.18 -19.11
CA PRO A 209 -1.99 8.87 -18.91
C PRO A 209 -1.34 8.07 -17.78
N MET A 210 -0.01 8.10 -17.67
CA MET A 210 0.73 7.42 -16.62
C MET A 210 0.40 8.01 -15.24
N PHE A 211 0.33 9.33 -15.15
CA PHE A 211 -0.08 10.02 -13.94
C PHE A 211 -1.52 9.64 -13.54
N LEU A 212 -2.47 9.67 -14.47
CA LEU A 212 -3.87 9.29 -14.24
C LEU A 212 -4.01 7.82 -13.84
N PHE A 213 -3.21 6.94 -14.42
CA PHE A 213 -3.16 5.53 -14.05
C PHE A 213 -2.80 5.37 -12.55
N PHE A 214 -1.76 6.05 -12.08
CA PHE A 214 -1.38 5.97 -10.66
C PHE A 214 -2.41 6.65 -9.76
N VAL A 215 -3.01 7.78 -10.17
CA VAL A 215 -4.11 8.40 -9.41
C VAL A 215 -5.28 7.42 -9.27
N PHE A 216 -5.66 6.75 -10.36
CA PHE A 216 -6.72 5.75 -10.35
C PHE A 216 -6.37 4.57 -9.43
N CYS A 217 -5.17 4.01 -9.56
CA CYS A 217 -4.73 2.89 -8.73
C CYS A 217 -4.78 3.23 -7.23
N TYR A 218 -4.22 4.37 -6.84
CA TYR A 218 -4.13 4.74 -5.42
C TYR A 218 -5.47 5.24 -4.85
N TYR A 219 -6.40 5.66 -5.69
CA TYR A 219 -7.72 6.11 -5.26
C TYR A 219 -8.76 5.00 -5.22
N VAL A 220 -8.73 4.06 -6.18
CA VAL A 220 -9.82 3.08 -6.41
C VAL A 220 -9.50 1.71 -5.81
N ILE A 221 -8.23 1.26 -5.88
CA ILE A 221 -7.87 -0.10 -5.41
C ILE A 221 -8.06 -0.27 -3.89
N PRO A 222 -7.62 0.68 -3.02
CA PRO A 222 -7.78 0.50 -1.57
C PRO A 222 -9.24 0.45 -1.15
N ASN A 223 -9.58 -0.48 -0.24
CA ASN A 223 -10.94 -0.63 0.30
C ASN A 223 -11.24 0.40 1.39
N THR A 224 -10.91 1.67 1.16
CA THR A 224 -11.12 2.76 2.12
C THR A 224 -11.28 4.10 1.42
N TYR A 225 -11.72 5.11 2.18
CA TYR A 225 -11.85 6.46 1.65
C TYR A 225 -10.47 7.17 1.59
N ILE A 226 -10.05 7.51 0.39
CA ILE A 226 -8.82 8.25 0.14
C ILE A 226 -9.13 9.64 -0.40
N ARG A 227 -8.47 10.65 0.14
CA ARG A 227 -8.60 12.02 -0.37
C ARG A 227 -7.83 12.15 -1.67
N VAL A 228 -8.50 12.55 -2.76
CA VAL A 228 -7.85 12.75 -4.08
C VAL A 228 -6.61 13.64 -3.98
N ARG A 229 -6.64 14.68 -3.14
CA ARG A 229 -5.47 15.56 -2.91
C ARG A 229 -4.26 14.81 -2.37
N SER A 230 -4.47 13.76 -1.58
CA SER A 230 -3.37 12.96 -1.00
C SER A 230 -2.73 12.02 -2.02
N THR A 231 -3.42 11.70 -3.14
CA THR A 231 -2.89 10.84 -4.20
C THR A 231 -2.06 11.61 -5.23
N MET A 232 -2.29 12.92 -5.42
CA MET A 232 -1.68 13.71 -6.49
C MET A 232 -0.14 13.66 -6.50
N VAL A 233 0.49 13.99 -5.36
CA VAL A 233 1.96 14.02 -5.26
C VAL A 233 2.57 12.63 -5.36
N PRO A 234 2.10 11.59 -4.64
CA PRO A 234 2.58 10.24 -4.81
C PRO A 234 2.43 9.68 -6.23
N SER A 235 1.29 9.94 -6.89
CA SER A 235 1.04 9.52 -8.26
C SER A 235 1.98 10.19 -9.26
N PHE A 236 2.26 11.49 -9.06
CA PHE A 236 3.23 12.21 -9.88
C PHE A 236 4.63 11.61 -9.73
N LEU A 237 5.08 11.37 -8.50
CA LEU A 237 6.39 10.76 -8.22
C LEU A 237 6.48 9.34 -8.80
N ALA A 238 5.45 8.53 -8.59
CA ALA A 238 5.40 7.17 -9.13
C ALA A 238 5.41 7.18 -10.66
N GLY A 239 4.67 8.10 -11.30
CA GLY A 239 4.68 8.28 -12.75
C GLY A 239 6.05 8.67 -13.28
N VAL A 240 6.74 9.62 -12.64
CA VAL A 240 8.11 10.01 -13.02
C VAL A 240 9.09 8.84 -12.86
N CYS A 241 9.05 8.13 -11.73
CA CYS A 241 9.90 6.96 -11.50
C CYS A 241 9.63 5.84 -12.52
N MET A 242 8.36 5.60 -12.85
CA MET A 242 7.98 4.57 -13.82
C MET A 242 8.43 4.93 -15.23
N THR A 243 8.29 6.20 -15.63
CA THR A 243 8.79 6.70 -16.90
C THR A 243 10.32 6.58 -16.99
N ALA A 244 11.03 6.97 -15.93
CA ALA A 244 12.49 6.81 -15.85
C ALA A 244 12.90 5.33 -15.92
N LEU A 245 12.18 4.45 -15.23
CA LEU A 245 12.41 3.00 -15.30
C LEU A 245 12.21 2.47 -16.73
N GLN A 246 11.17 2.92 -17.42
CA GLN A 246 10.89 2.51 -18.79
C GLN A 246 12.02 2.89 -19.74
N TYR A 247 12.50 4.14 -19.69
CA TYR A 247 13.67 4.56 -20.49
C TYR A 247 14.94 3.81 -20.12
N GLY A 248 15.18 3.61 -18.83
CA GLY A 248 16.31 2.82 -18.33
C GLY A 248 16.27 1.36 -18.81
N TYR A 249 15.09 0.75 -18.82
CA TYR A 249 14.90 -0.61 -19.32
C TYR A 249 15.18 -0.72 -20.82
N ILE A 250 14.66 0.22 -21.63
CA ILE A 250 14.93 0.24 -23.08
C ILE A 250 16.42 0.40 -23.34
N TYR A 251 17.08 1.34 -22.64
CA TYR A 251 18.53 1.54 -22.77
C TYR A 251 19.32 0.28 -22.41
N LEU A 252 18.96 -0.36 -21.30
CA LEU A 252 19.61 -1.58 -20.85
C LEU A 252 19.40 -2.75 -21.81
N GLN A 253 18.19 -2.85 -22.38
CA GLN A 253 17.84 -3.86 -23.38
C GLN A 253 18.69 -3.70 -24.66
N VAL A 254 18.83 -2.48 -25.18
CA VAL A 254 19.67 -2.18 -26.34
C VAL A 254 21.15 -2.46 -26.04
N PHE A 255 21.63 -2.05 -24.85
CA PHE A 255 23.01 -2.30 -24.41
C PHE A 255 23.32 -3.81 -24.32
N LEU A 256 22.44 -4.59 -23.68
CA LEU A 256 22.61 -6.04 -23.58
C LEU A 256 22.49 -6.74 -24.94
N SER A 257 21.63 -6.25 -25.83
CA SER A 257 21.48 -6.79 -27.18
C SER A 257 22.79 -6.71 -27.98
N SER A 258 23.59 -5.67 -27.78
CA SER A 258 24.90 -5.52 -28.45
C SER A 258 25.99 -6.47 -27.92
N TYR A 259 25.85 -7.02 -26.71
CA TYR A 259 26.78 -8.00 -26.12
C TYR A 259 26.40 -9.46 -26.33
N ASN A 260 25.37 -9.75 -27.09
CA ASN A 260 24.59 -10.99 -27.05
C ASN A 260 25.09 -12.13 -27.94
N VAL A 261 26.36 -12.36 -28.08
CA VAL A 261 26.82 -13.58 -28.78
C VAL A 261 26.71 -14.85 -27.86
N ILE A 262 26.73 -14.67 -26.53
CA ILE A 262 26.78 -15.80 -25.59
C ILE A 262 25.47 -15.99 -24.82
N TYR A 263 24.79 -14.92 -24.40
CA TYR A 263 23.59 -15.01 -23.51
C TYR A 263 22.25 -14.83 -24.24
N GLY A 264 22.23 -14.28 -25.44
CA GLY A 264 21.09 -14.18 -26.37
C GLY A 264 19.75 -13.95 -25.70
N SER A 265 18.78 -14.78 -26.07
CA SER A 265 17.41 -14.77 -25.55
C SER A 265 17.29 -15.14 -24.06
N LEU A 266 18.30 -15.80 -23.48
CA LEU A 266 18.23 -16.24 -22.08
C LEU A 266 18.26 -15.07 -21.09
N ALA A 267 18.91 -13.95 -21.45
CA ALA A 267 18.99 -12.76 -20.61
C ALA A 267 17.66 -11.96 -20.53
N ALA A 268 16.77 -12.15 -21.49
CA ALA A 268 15.51 -11.40 -21.60
C ALA A 268 14.56 -11.65 -20.42
N ILE A 269 14.43 -12.90 -20.00
CA ILE A 269 13.51 -13.27 -18.90
C ILE A 269 13.95 -12.67 -17.56
N PRO A 270 15.23 -12.84 -17.11
CA PRO A 270 15.70 -12.18 -15.90
C PRO A 270 15.59 -10.64 -15.94
N LEU A 271 15.89 -10.03 -17.10
CA LEU A 271 15.78 -8.58 -17.26
C LEU A 271 14.33 -8.11 -17.17
N PHE A 272 13.40 -8.85 -17.78
CA PHE A 272 11.97 -8.58 -17.67
C PHE A 272 11.46 -8.73 -16.24
N LEU A 273 11.89 -9.78 -15.53
CA LEU A 273 11.53 -9.99 -14.12
C LEU A 273 12.07 -8.86 -13.24
N LEU A 274 13.30 -8.41 -13.47
CA LEU A 274 13.88 -7.26 -12.75
C LEU A 274 13.08 -5.98 -13.01
N TRP A 275 12.72 -5.71 -14.26
CA TRP A 275 11.88 -4.58 -14.61
C TRP A 275 10.50 -4.65 -13.93
N LEU A 276 9.88 -5.82 -13.95
CA LEU A 276 8.59 -6.06 -13.32
C LEU A 276 8.66 -5.88 -11.79
N GLN A 277 9.76 -6.36 -11.17
CA GLN A 277 9.98 -6.22 -9.73
C GLN A 277 10.17 -4.76 -9.32
N ILE A 278 10.97 -3.99 -10.07
CA ILE A 278 11.14 -2.55 -9.79
C ILE A 278 9.83 -1.80 -10.06
N SER A 279 9.05 -2.18 -11.07
CA SER A 279 7.73 -1.61 -11.34
C SER A 279 6.78 -1.79 -10.16
N TRP A 280 6.69 -2.99 -9.60
CA TRP A 280 5.89 -3.24 -8.40
C TRP A 280 6.43 -2.51 -7.17
N ALA A 281 7.75 -2.37 -7.03
CA ALA A 281 8.33 -1.57 -5.96
C ALA A 281 7.89 -0.10 -6.04
N ILE A 282 7.86 0.49 -7.25
CA ILE A 282 7.35 1.87 -7.47
C ILE A 282 5.86 1.95 -7.10
N VAL A 283 5.05 0.98 -7.51
CA VAL A 283 3.61 0.93 -7.19
C VAL A 283 3.38 0.85 -5.68
N VAL A 284 4.01 -0.10 -5.00
CA VAL A 284 3.84 -0.32 -3.55
C VAL A 284 4.39 0.85 -2.74
N PHE A 285 5.57 1.37 -3.12
CA PHE A 285 6.15 2.53 -2.47
C PHE A 285 5.31 3.79 -2.67
N GLY A 286 4.76 4.01 -3.86
CA GLY A 286 3.86 5.12 -4.14
C GLY A 286 2.53 5.03 -3.37
N ALA A 287 2.00 3.81 -3.20
CA ALA A 287 0.85 3.54 -2.33
C ALA A 287 1.14 3.90 -0.87
N LEU A 288 2.32 3.51 -0.38
CA LEU A 288 2.78 3.85 0.96
C LEU A 288 3.00 5.36 1.14
N LEU A 289 3.53 6.04 0.12
CA LEU A 289 3.62 7.51 0.11
C LEU A 289 2.23 8.16 0.18
N CYS A 290 1.24 7.60 -0.52
CA CYS A 290 -0.13 8.10 -0.49
C CYS A 290 -0.74 7.96 0.92
N HIS A 291 -0.59 6.79 1.54
CA HIS A 291 -1.01 6.55 2.91
C HIS A 291 -0.33 7.50 3.90
N THR A 292 0.99 7.64 3.81
CA THR A 292 1.76 8.53 4.67
C THR A 292 1.37 10.01 4.45
N ASN A 293 1.11 10.43 3.20
CA ASN A 293 0.66 11.79 2.89
C ASN A 293 -0.73 12.10 3.45
N GLN A 294 -1.64 11.14 3.42
CA GLN A 294 -2.97 11.29 4.03
C GLN A 294 -2.90 11.37 5.55
N ASN A 295 -1.98 10.64 6.15
CA ASN A 295 -1.88 10.41 7.59
C ASN A 295 -0.65 11.08 8.22
N ILE A 296 -0.02 12.05 7.53
CA ILE A 296 1.23 12.67 7.98
C ILE A 296 1.11 13.30 9.38
N HIS A 297 -0.06 13.86 9.70
CA HIS A 297 -0.32 14.45 11.01
C HIS A 297 -0.34 13.40 12.14
N TYR A 298 -0.58 12.13 11.84
CA TYR A 298 -0.56 11.04 12.81
C TYR A 298 0.85 10.59 13.17
N TYR A 299 1.83 10.89 12.28
CA TYR A 299 3.24 10.60 12.48
C TYR A 299 4.01 11.80 13.08
N ASP A 300 3.31 12.87 13.49
CA ASP A 300 3.91 13.98 14.21
C ASP A 300 4.25 13.55 15.63
N GLY A 301 5.51 13.24 15.85
CA GLY A 301 6.08 12.72 17.08
C GLY A 301 6.75 11.37 16.85
N ASP A 302 8.05 11.35 17.02
CA ASP A 302 8.90 10.17 16.75
C ASP A 302 8.82 9.09 17.88
N LEU A 303 7.76 9.15 18.68
CA LEU A 303 7.52 8.24 19.78
C LEU A 303 6.88 6.95 19.26
N GLN A 304 7.70 5.92 19.05
CA GLN A 304 7.17 4.56 18.87
C GLN A 304 6.59 4.06 20.19
N TYR A 305 5.41 3.47 20.16
CA TYR A 305 4.75 2.90 21.34
C TYR A 305 5.63 1.93 22.10
N ASP A 306 6.37 1.08 21.39
CA ASP A 306 7.27 0.08 21.99
C ASP A 306 8.47 0.70 22.72
N HIS A 307 8.86 1.93 22.36
CA HIS A 307 9.93 2.68 23.02
C HIS A 307 9.45 3.53 24.22
N LEU A 308 8.13 3.61 24.41
CA LEU A 308 7.61 4.28 25.60
C LEU A 308 7.89 3.47 26.86
N LYS A 309 8.19 4.20 27.95
CA LYS A 309 8.27 3.57 29.26
C LYS A 309 6.94 2.89 29.60
N LEU A 310 6.96 1.70 30.16
CA LEU A 310 5.75 0.94 30.51
C LEU A 310 4.73 1.79 31.28
N VAL A 311 5.20 2.60 32.23
CA VAL A 311 4.34 3.52 33.00
C VAL A 311 3.64 4.54 32.13
N GLN A 312 4.27 5.02 31.06
CA GLN A 312 3.64 5.97 30.14
C GLN A 312 2.59 5.27 29.26
N ARG A 313 2.86 4.04 28.83
CA ARG A 313 1.88 3.22 28.08
C ARG A 313 0.62 3.01 28.91
N ILE A 314 0.76 2.59 30.15
CA ILE A 314 -0.34 2.41 31.09
C ILE A 314 -1.11 3.73 31.32
N LYS A 315 -0.40 4.85 31.47
CA LYS A 315 -1.06 6.16 31.64
C LYS A 315 -1.88 6.54 30.41
N VAL A 316 -1.40 6.30 29.20
CA VAL A 316 -2.17 6.58 27.97
C VAL A 316 -3.42 5.70 27.90
N CYS A 317 -3.30 4.40 28.21
CA CYS A 317 -4.46 3.52 28.33
C CYS A 317 -5.48 4.05 29.36
N GLY A 318 -5.02 4.54 30.52
CA GLY A 318 -5.87 5.17 31.53
C GLY A 318 -6.57 6.43 31.04
N VAL A 319 -5.88 7.29 30.27
CA VAL A 319 -6.49 8.50 29.66
C VAL A 319 -7.57 8.12 28.65
N VAL A 320 -7.30 7.13 27.78
CA VAL A 320 -8.29 6.65 26.80
C VAL A 320 -9.52 6.09 27.53
N MET A 321 -9.32 5.22 28.54
CA MET A 321 -10.42 4.67 29.34
C MET A 321 -11.23 5.76 30.03
N HIS A 322 -10.56 6.74 30.68
CA HIS A 322 -11.25 7.85 31.34
C HIS A 322 -12.14 8.63 30.37
N LEU A 323 -11.63 9.02 29.22
CA LEU A 323 -12.39 9.78 28.23
C LEU A 323 -13.58 9.00 27.70
N VAL A 324 -13.38 7.72 27.37
CA VAL A 324 -14.44 6.85 26.85
C VAL A 324 -15.54 6.62 27.91
N CYS A 325 -15.14 6.25 29.13
CA CYS A 325 -16.10 6.01 30.22
C CYS A 325 -16.87 7.28 30.60
N ARG A 326 -16.18 8.43 30.71
CA ARG A 326 -16.83 9.72 31.01
C ARG A 326 -17.89 10.10 29.99
N ARG A 327 -17.57 9.99 28.70
CA ARG A 327 -18.52 10.37 27.64
C ARG A 327 -19.69 9.40 27.56
N PHE A 328 -19.43 8.11 27.77
CA PHE A 328 -20.49 7.10 27.86
C PHE A 328 -21.44 7.36 29.04
N ASN A 329 -20.90 7.75 30.21
CA ASN A 329 -21.71 8.10 31.38
C ASN A 329 -22.59 9.35 31.16
N GLN A 330 -22.12 10.28 30.35
CA GLN A 330 -22.84 11.49 29.97
C GLN A 330 -23.94 11.25 28.90
N GLY A 331 -24.01 10.03 28.34
CA GLY A 331 -24.94 9.70 27.25
C GLY A 331 -24.64 10.42 25.94
N GLU A 332 -23.41 10.92 25.78
CA GLU A 332 -22.97 11.60 24.57
C GLU A 332 -22.48 10.62 23.50
N GLN A 333 -22.31 11.12 22.27
CA GLN A 333 -21.80 10.33 21.16
C GLN A 333 -20.39 9.81 21.48
N ALA A 334 -20.16 8.50 21.31
CA ALA A 334 -18.89 7.86 21.63
C ALA A 334 -17.71 8.43 20.84
N TYR A 335 -16.54 8.45 21.48
CA TYR A 335 -15.32 8.97 20.84
C TYR A 335 -14.79 8.05 19.75
N THR A 336 -14.31 8.66 18.67
CA THR A 336 -13.38 8.04 17.74
C THR A 336 -11.94 8.18 18.25
N PRO A 337 -11.01 7.27 17.89
CA PRO A 337 -9.59 7.43 18.24
C PRO A 337 -8.99 8.77 17.81
N LYS A 338 -9.49 9.34 16.68
CA LYS A 338 -9.07 10.63 16.16
C LYS A 338 -9.50 11.79 17.06
N GLU A 339 -10.74 11.78 17.53
CA GLU A 339 -11.22 12.81 18.48
C GLU A 339 -10.42 12.79 19.79
N ILE A 340 -10.02 11.61 20.26
CA ILE A 340 -9.14 11.47 21.42
C ILE A 340 -7.78 12.10 21.16
N HIS A 341 -7.20 11.90 19.97
CA HIS A 341 -5.96 12.57 19.54
C HIS A 341 -6.14 14.10 19.54
N ASP A 342 -7.22 14.59 18.94
CA ASP A 342 -7.48 16.03 18.80
C ASP A 342 -7.62 16.71 20.17
N LEU A 343 -8.22 16.01 21.15
CA LEU A 343 -8.39 16.49 22.51
C LEU A 343 -7.10 16.45 23.33
N THR A 344 -6.38 15.32 23.27
CA THR A 344 -5.23 15.06 24.16
C THR A 344 -3.90 15.53 23.59
N LYS A 345 -3.83 15.72 22.27
CA LYS A 345 -2.60 15.96 21.49
C LYS A 345 -1.56 14.84 21.62
N ILE A 346 -1.96 13.68 22.15
CA ILE A 346 -1.14 12.47 22.13
C ILE A 346 -1.06 11.97 20.68
N PRO A 347 0.12 11.57 20.16
CA PRO A 347 0.24 11.07 18.79
C PRO A 347 -0.75 9.96 18.49
N GLN A 348 -1.43 10.04 17.33
CA GLN A 348 -2.49 9.10 16.94
C GLN A 348 -2.03 7.65 16.97
N GLN A 349 -0.78 7.39 16.57
CA GLN A 349 -0.20 6.05 16.59
C GLN A 349 -0.17 5.46 18.01
N ILE A 350 0.14 6.28 19.02
CA ILE A 350 0.16 5.86 20.43
C ILE A 350 -1.26 5.57 20.89
N ILE A 351 -2.23 6.41 20.52
CA ILE A 351 -3.64 6.19 20.84
C ILE A 351 -4.16 4.92 20.20
N ASN A 352 -3.92 4.72 18.90
CA ASN A 352 -4.38 3.52 18.18
C ASN A 352 -3.80 2.24 18.79
N GLN A 353 -2.53 2.25 19.17
CA GLN A 353 -1.91 1.09 19.81
C GLN A 353 -2.46 0.85 21.23
N SER A 354 -2.67 1.92 22.02
CA SER A 354 -3.31 1.82 23.32
C SER A 354 -4.75 1.32 23.21
N VAL A 355 -5.51 1.78 22.23
CA VAL A 355 -6.86 1.28 21.93
C VAL A 355 -6.81 -0.20 21.59
N LYS A 356 -5.86 -0.63 20.74
CA LYS A 356 -5.68 -2.04 20.41
C LYS A 356 -5.40 -2.90 21.65
N GLU A 357 -4.53 -2.45 22.55
CA GLU A 357 -4.28 -3.17 23.81
C GLU A 357 -5.54 -3.26 24.66
N LEU A 358 -6.32 -2.17 24.77
CA LEU A 358 -7.58 -2.15 25.52
C LEU A 358 -8.67 -3.04 24.92
N LEU A 359 -8.73 -3.15 23.59
CA LEU A 359 -9.62 -4.08 22.88
C LEU A 359 -9.21 -5.53 23.14
N CYS A 360 -7.93 -5.83 23.02
CA CYS A 360 -7.39 -7.16 23.29
C CYS A 360 -7.59 -7.57 24.76
N ALA A 361 -7.45 -6.63 25.71
CA ALA A 361 -7.73 -6.83 27.13
C ALA A 361 -9.25 -6.87 27.45
N ARG A 362 -10.13 -6.81 26.45
CA ARG A 362 -11.60 -6.80 26.60
C ARG A 362 -12.11 -5.71 27.53
N LEU A 363 -11.55 -4.53 27.44
CA LEU A 363 -11.98 -3.35 28.20
C LEU A 363 -12.86 -2.43 27.35
N LEU A 364 -12.57 -2.37 26.03
CA LEU A 364 -13.32 -1.61 25.05
C LEU A 364 -13.86 -2.52 23.95
N VAL A 365 -14.85 -2.02 23.23
CA VAL A 365 -15.36 -2.60 21.98
C VAL A 365 -15.46 -1.52 20.90
N GLU A 366 -15.14 -1.88 19.69
CA GLU A 366 -15.31 -1.04 18.51
C GLU A 366 -16.70 -1.25 17.89
N ILE A 367 -17.43 -0.17 17.73
CA ILE A 367 -18.71 -0.18 17.00
C ILE A 367 -18.53 0.63 15.73
N ARG A 368 -18.84 0.00 14.58
CA ARG A 368 -18.80 0.68 13.28
C ARG A 368 -20.09 1.46 13.06
N ASN A 369 -19.95 2.76 12.93
CA ASN A 369 -21.05 3.62 12.51
C ASN A 369 -21.17 3.52 10.99
N GLY A 370 -22.30 3.02 10.47
CA GLY A 370 -22.51 2.62 9.06
C GLY A 370 -22.45 3.75 8.01
N LYS A 371 -21.88 4.91 8.29
CA LYS A 371 -21.56 5.94 7.30
C LYS A 371 -20.23 5.64 6.66
N LYS A 372 -20.17 5.62 5.32
CA LYS A 372 -18.96 5.51 4.49
C LYS A 372 -18.03 6.73 4.69
N SER A 373 -17.45 6.87 5.86
CA SER A 373 -16.32 7.72 6.14
C SER A 373 -15.07 6.82 6.30
N SER A 374 -13.88 7.39 6.29
CA SER A 374 -12.63 6.64 6.46
C SER A 374 -12.77 5.64 7.62
N PHE A 375 -12.13 4.47 7.53
CA PHE A 375 -12.20 3.41 8.53
C PHE A 375 -11.99 3.94 9.97
N GLU A 376 -11.08 4.90 10.15
CA GLU A 376 -10.77 5.55 11.43
C GLU A 376 -11.86 6.54 11.92
N GLU A 377 -12.66 7.13 11.01
CA GLU A 377 -13.76 8.04 11.36
C GLU A 377 -15.09 7.30 11.58
N SER A 378 -15.17 6.02 11.18
CA SER A 378 -16.36 5.20 11.30
C SER A 378 -16.39 4.33 12.55
N VAL A 379 -15.27 4.21 13.24
CA VAL A 379 -15.10 3.38 14.43
C VAL A 379 -15.25 4.25 15.67
N VAL A 380 -16.21 3.91 16.52
CA VAL A 380 -16.41 4.55 17.82
C VAL A 380 -16.12 3.55 18.95
N LEU A 381 -15.60 4.06 20.06
CA LEU A 381 -15.16 3.27 21.19
C LEU A 381 -16.20 3.26 22.30
N HIS A 382 -16.61 2.07 22.71
CA HIS A 382 -17.52 1.87 23.83
C HIS A 382 -16.89 0.99 24.91
N PRO A 383 -17.19 1.22 26.20
CA PRO A 383 -16.80 0.29 27.26
C PRO A 383 -17.57 -1.02 27.08
N ILE A 384 -16.92 -2.15 27.35
CA ILE A 384 -17.54 -3.48 27.17
C ILE A 384 -18.47 -3.87 28.33
N GLU A 385 -18.26 -3.26 29.50
CA GLU A 385 -19.00 -3.53 30.73
C GLU A 385 -19.54 -2.25 31.35
N LYS A 386 -20.34 -2.39 32.41
CA LYS A 386 -20.82 -1.25 33.19
C LYS A 386 -19.67 -0.46 33.78
N ILE A 387 -19.74 0.84 33.70
CA ILE A 387 -18.68 1.77 34.14
C ILE A 387 -18.30 1.55 35.62
N GLU A 388 -19.26 1.19 36.45
CA GLU A 388 -19.07 0.91 37.89
C GLU A 388 -18.04 -0.21 38.15
N HIS A 389 -17.90 -1.15 37.21
CA HIS A 389 -16.97 -2.26 37.28
C HIS A 389 -15.61 -1.94 36.66
N LEU A 390 -15.54 -0.88 35.83
CA LEU A 390 -14.34 -0.47 35.13
C LEU A 390 -13.54 0.52 35.97
N THR A 391 -12.62 0.00 36.77
CA THR A 391 -11.69 0.79 37.59
C THR A 391 -10.26 0.70 37.04
N TYR A 392 -9.37 1.58 37.49
CA TYR A 392 -7.98 1.55 37.14
C TYR A 392 -7.32 0.19 37.47
N GLY A 393 -7.67 -0.42 38.62
CA GLY A 393 -7.18 -1.74 39.02
C GLY A 393 -7.63 -2.84 38.07
N VAL A 394 -8.91 -2.85 37.65
CA VAL A 394 -9.43 -3.81 36.67
C VAL A 394 -8.74 -3.63 35.29
N MET A 395 -8.47 -2.40 34.88
CA MET A 395 -7.69 -2.14 33.67
C MET A 395 -6.30 -2.75 33.76
N ILE A 396 -5.57 -2.52 34.86
CA ILE A 396 -4.23 -3.08 35.05
C ILE A 396 -4.26 -4.61 35.09
N GLU A 397 -5.19 -5.18 35.85
CA GLU A 397 -5.35 -6.63 35.98
C GLU A 397 -5.52 -7.31 34.63
N ARG A 398 -6.38 -6.75 33.78
CA ARG A 398 -6.61 -7.29 32.43
C ARG A 398 -5.47 -7.02 31.46
N LEU A 399 -4.79 -5.87 31.55
CA LEU A 399 -3.62 -5.58 30.72
C LEU A 399 -2.43 -6.47 31.08
N PHE A 400 -2.24 -6.81 32.36
CA PHE A 400 -1.20 -7.73 32.81
C PHE A 400 -1.52 -9.19 32.53
N GLY A 401 -2.80 -9.57 32.55
CA GLY A 401 -3.27 -10.91 32.22
C GLY A 401 -3.47 -11.17 30.73
N TYR A 402 -3.17 -10.19 29.86
CA TYR A 402 -3.28 -10.36 28.43
C TYR A 402 -1.95 -10.79 27.83
N GLY A 403 -1.94 -11.95 27.15
CA GLY A 403 -0.77 -12.50 26.49
C GLY A 403 -0.77 -14.03 26.55
N GLU A 404 0.28 -14.63 26.02
CA GLU A 404 0.53 -16.06 26.11
C GLU A 404 1.47 -16.34 27.29
N ASP A 405 1.14 -17.32 28.12
CA ASP A 405 2.00 -17.77 29.19
C ASP A 405 3.16 -18.60 28.66
N ILE A 406 4.35 -18.28 29.12
CA ILE A 406 5.55 -19.04 28.80
C ILE A 406 5.61 -20.26 29.73
N SER A 407 5.34 -21.45 29.20
CA SER A 407 5.31 -22.71 29.99
C SER A 407 6.61 -22.99 30.75
N SER A 408 7.77 -22.59 30.22
CA SER A 408 9.05 -22.72 30.90
C SER A 408 9.21 -21.75 32.11
N LEU A 409 8.51 -20.61 32.12
CA LEU A 409 8.52 -19.66 33.21
C LEU A 409 7.73 -20.21 34.40
N ALA A 410 6.57 -20.83 34.15
CA ALA A 410 5.76 -21.46 35.20
C ALA A 410 6.52 -22.57 35.96
N ALA A 411 7.41 -23.28 35.28
CA ALA A 411 8.28 -24.27 35.94
C ALA A 411 9.33 -23.62 36.87
N LEU A 412 9.86 -22.44 36.48
CA LEU A 412 10.83 -21.70 37.28
C LEU A 412 10.18 -20.94 38.47
N GLU A 413 8.92 -20.52 38.34
CA GLU A 413 8.15 -19.87 39.37
C GLU A 413 7.99 -20.77 40.61
N SER A 414 7.85 -22.10 40.41
CA SER A 414 7.75 -23.05 41.51
C SER A 414 9.03 -23.16 42.35
N ASP A 415 10.19 -22.87 41.78
CA ASP A 415 11.50 -23.06 42.38
C ASP A 415 12.04 -21.77 43.05
N MET A 416 11.48 -20.61 42.71
CA MET A 416 11.97 -19.33 43.24
C MET A 416 10.97 -18.69 44.21
N ALA A 417 11.29 -18.68 45.51
CA ALA A 417 10.43 -18.13 46.57
C ALA A 417 10.05 -16.65 46.37
N MET A 418 10.90 -15.87 45.66
CA MET A 418 10.66 -14.44 45.40
C MET A 418 9.41 -14.15 44.58
N TRP A 419 8.95 -15.10 43.75
CA TRP A 419 7.75 -14.89 42.90
C TRP A 419 6.49 -14.73 43.76
N LYS A 420 6.39 -15.43 44.89
CA LYS A 420 5.27 -15.26 45.82
C LYS A 420 5.18 -13.85 46.39
N ASP A 421 6.34 -13.25 46.70
CA ASP A 421 6.39 -11.88 47.21
C ASP A 421 6.03 -10.86 46.11
N ILE A 422 6.47 -11.10 44.84
CA ILE A 422 6.12 -10.28 43.68
C ILE A 422 4.61 -10.34 43.45
N ASP A 423 4.00 -11.52 43.49
CA ASP A 423 2.55 -11.69 43.30
C ASP A 423 1.73 -10.97 44.38
N ILE A 424 2.21 -10.96 45.61
CA ILE A 424 1.57 -10.21 46.71
C ILE A 424 1.62 -8.70 46.41
N VAL A 425 2.77 -8.17 46.00
CA VAL A 425 2.92 -6.76 45.62
C VAL A 425 2.05 -6.37 44.46
N ASN A 426 1.99 -7.21 43.42
CA ASN A 426 1.12 -6.99 42.28
C ASN A 426 -0.37 -7.01 42.68
N ALA A 427 -0.76 -7.94 43.50
CA ALA A 427 -2.14 -8.03 44.03
C ALA A 427 -2.52 -6.79 44.86
N GLU A 428 -1.64 -6.30 45.74
CA GLU A 428 -1.88 -5.06 46.48
C GLU A 428 -1.99 -3.83 45.55
N PHE A 429 -1.16 -3.76 44.52
CA PHE A 429 -1.20 -2.68 43.56
C PHE A 429 -2.55 -2.67 42.80
N ILE A 430 -3.01 -3.83 42.36
CA ILE A 430 -4.30 -3.99 41.66
C ILE A 430 -5.45 -3.62 42.60
N GLU A 431 -5.42 -4.10 43.87
CA GLU A 431 -6.50 -3.84 44.84
C GLU A 431 -6.63 -2.36 45.18
N LYS A 432 -5.50 -1.66 45.37
CA LYS A 432 -5.51 -0.20 45.52
C LYS A 432 -6.02 0.50 44.27
N GLY A 433 -5.69 -0.02 43.11
CA GLY A 433 -6.18 0.49 41.83
C GLY A 433 -7.70 0.32 41.63
N LYS A 434 -8.33 -0.70 42.23
CA LYS A 434 -9.79 -0.92 42.16
C LYS A 434 -10.59 0.17 42.85
N GLN A 435 -9.95 0.94 43.75
CA GLN A 435 -10.57 2.10 44.38
C GLN A 435 -10.61 3.35 43.51
N ILE A 436 -9.91 3.34 42.36
CA ILE A 436 -9.80 4.48 41.45
C ILE A 436 -10.78 4.25 40.28
N ALA A 437 -11.91 4.94 40.33
CA ALA A 437 -12.89 4.93 39.24
C ALA A 437 -12.46 5.84 38.08
N PHE A 438 -12.88 5.51 36.86
CA PHE A 438 -12.65 6.36 35.68
C PHE A 438 -13.67 7.49 35.54
N CYS A 439 -14.80 7.41 36.24
CA CYS A 439 -15.86 8.44 36.26
C CYS A 439 -16.23 8.78 37.69
#